data_d5cfd071061bbdffcf82d1058f799298
#
_entry.id   d5cfd071061bbdffcf82d1058f799298
#
_cell.length_a   1.000
_cell.length_b   1.000
_cell.length_c   1.000
_cell.angle_alpha   90.00
_cell.angle_beta   90.00
_cell.angle_gamma   90.00
#
_symmetry.space_group_name_H-M   'P 1'
#
loop_
_entity.id
_entity.type
_entity.pdbx_description
1 polymer ?
#
loop_
_entity_poly.entity_id
_entity_poly.type
_entity_poly.pdbx_seq_one_letter_code
_entity_poly.pdbx_strand_id
1 'polypeptide(L)' 'KVKRELVKGSIEVYPIKDYGAVEIGLHKFINKEEPNSVPKIARFTIIWKKENKEWKITKVISLH' A
#
# COMPACT_ATOMS: atom_id res chain seq x y z
N LYS A 1 15.72 -12.73 7.39
CA LYS A 1 14.28 -12.64 7.16
C LYS A 1 13.84 -11.19 7.18
N VAL A 2 12.84 -10.89 6.35
CA VAL A 2 12.37 -9.53 6.18
C VAL A 2 10.96 -9.42 6.73
N LYS A 3 10.73 -8.42 7.57
CA LYS A 3 9.41 -8.09 8.08
C LYS A 3 8.87 -6.88 7.30
N ARG A 4 7.63 -6.96 6.86
CA ARG A 4 6.93 -5.85 6.20
C ARG A 4 5.99 -5.19 7.18
N GLU A 5 6.12 -3.89 7.35
CA GLU A 5 5.24 -3.12 8.21
C GLU A 5 4.63 -1.95 7.43
N LEU A 6 3.37 -1.65 7.72
CA LEU A 6 2.72 -0.46 7.18
C LEU A 6 3.25 0.77 7.92
N VAL A 7 3.66 1.79 7.18
CA VAL A 7 4.08 3.05 7.80
C VAL A 7 2.84 3.77 8.30
N LYS A 8 2.77 3.98 9.60
CA LYS A 8 1.62 4.59 10.25
C LYS A 8 1.38 6.01 9.72
N GLY A 9 0.14 6.30 9.37
CA GLY A 9 -0.25 7.61 8.86
C GLY A 9 0.09 7.86 7.40
N SER A 10 0.63 6.84 6.69
CA SER A 10 1.00 7.00 5.28
C SER A 10 -0.14 6.72 4.31
N ILE A 11 -1.24 6.14 4.77
CA ILE A 11 -2.33 5.76 3.87
C ILE A 11 -3.14 6.98 3.47
N GLU A 12 -3.29 7.17 2.17
CA GLU A 12 -4.13 8.21 1.60
C GLU A 12 -5.11 7.56 0.63
N VAL A 13 -6.35 8.00 0.63
CA VAL A 13 -7.39 7.47 -0.24
C VAL A 13 -7.99 8.63 -1.02
N TYR A 14 -8.03 8.51 -2.34
CA TYR A 14 -8.58 9.52 -3.23
C TYR A 14 -9.72 8.91 -4.04
N PRO A 15 -10.90 9.54 -4.05
CA PRO A 15 -12.00 9.03 -4.87
C PRO A 15 -11.72 9.21 -6.36
N ILE A 16 -12.16 8.23 -7.15
CA ILE A 16 -12.14 8.32 -8.61
C ILE A 16 -13.59 8.39 -9.05
N LYS A 17 -13.97 9.51 -9.65
CA LYS A 17 -15.35 9.75 -10.07
C LYS A 17 -15.85 8.64 -11.00
N ASP A 18 -17.03 8.13 -10.71
CA ASP A 18 -17.72 7.10 -11.49
C ASP A 18 -16.96 5.77 -11.61
N TYR A 19 -15.95 5.56 -10.74
CA TYR A 19 -15.19 4.32 -10.75
C TYR A 19 -15.06 3.72 -9.36
N GLY A 20 -14.40 4.41 -8.45
CA GLY A 20 -14.13 3.90 -7.11
C GLY A 20 -13.15 4.78 -6.36
N ALA A 21 -11.99 4.23 -6.03
CA ALA A 21 -10.99 4.98 -5.29
C ALA A 21 -9.59 4.42 -5.53
N VAL A 22 -8.58 5.25 -5.30
CA VAL A 22 -7.19 4.82 -5.27
C VAL A 22 -6.66 4.99 -3.85
N GLU A 23 -6.03 3.96 -3.34
CA GLU A 23 -5.38 3.96 -2.04
C GLU A 23 -3.87 3.92 -2.24
N ILE A 24 -3.16 4.83 -1.58
CA ILE A 24 -1.71 4.93 -1.65
C ILE A 24 -1.16 4.84 -0.24
N GLY A 25 -0.10 4.07 -0.07
CA GLY A 25 0.53 3.95 1.23
C GLY A 25 1.99 3.57 1.11
N LEU A 26 2.65 3.47 2.26
CA LEU A 26 4.05 3.09 2.34
C LEU A 26 4.21 1.86 3.22
N HIS A 27 5.02 0.91 2.76
CA HIS A 27 5.46 -0.22 3.57
C HIS A 27 6.92 -0.05 3.93
N LYS A 28 7.27 -0.44 5.13
CA LYS A 28 8.64 -0.47 5.61
C LYS A 28 9.09 -1.92 5.69
N PHE A 29 10.25 -2.23 5.08
CA PHE A 29 10.83 -3.56 5.13
C PHE A 29 12.00 -3.56 6.08
N ILE A 30 11.95 -4.42 7.09
CA ILE A 30 12.98 -4.53 8.13
C ILE A 30 13.63 -5.90 7.99
N ASN A 31 14.97 -5.93 7.88
CA ASN A 31 15.71 -7.17 7.90
C ASN A 31 16.01 -7.55 9.34
N LYS A 32 15.36 -8.60 9.83
CA LYS A 32 15.53 -9.05 11.21
C LYS A 32 16.90 -9.66 11.51
N GLU A 33 17.61 -10.11 10.49
CA GLU A 33 18.96 -10.65 10.65
C GLU A 33 20.01 -9.57 10.73
N GLU A 34 19.67 -8.35 10.31
CA GLU A 34 20.54 -7.19 10.38
C GLU A 34 19.78 -6.03 11.02
N PRO A 35 19.60 -6.06 12.35
CA PRO A 35 18.75 -5.05 13.01
C PRO A 35 19.31 -3.62 12.91
N ASN A 36 20.59 -3.48 12.58
CA ASN A 36 21.21 -2.16 12.41
C ASN A 36 21.11 -1.63 10.97
N SER A 37 20.55 -2.41 10.05
CA SER A 37 20.38 -1.95 8.68
C SER A 37 19.25 -0.94 8.60
N VAL A 38 19.36 0.00 7.65
CA VAL A 38 18.32 1.00 7.43
C VAL A 38 17.11 0.34 6.77
N PRO A 39 15.91 0.48 7.34
CA PRO A 39 14.72 -0.06 6.72
C PRO A 39 14.48 0.54 5.34
N LYS A 40 14.03 -0.29 4.41
CA LYS A 40 13.66 0.16 3.06
C LYS A 40 12.17 0.50 3.04
N ILE A 41 11.84 1.60 2.40
CA ILE A 41 10.46 2.05 2.26
C ILE A 41 10.03 1.84 0.82
N ALA A 42 8.89 1.18 0.63
CA ALA A 42 8.30 0.95 -0.67
C ALA A 42 6.88 1.52 -0.71
N ARG A 43 6.55 2.14 -1.82
CA ARG A 43 5.23 2.70 -2.06
C ARG A 43 4.33 1.64 -2.68
N PHE A 44 3.08 1.54 -2.20
CA PHE A 44 2.08 0.71 -2.84
C PHE A 44 0.89 1.55 -3.29
N THR A 45 0.23 1.09 -4.33
CA THR A 45 -0.99 1.71 -4.85
C THR A 45 -2.01 0.60 -5.10
N ILE A 46 -3.21 0.79 -4.58
CA ILE A 46 -4.31 -0.14 -4.78
C ILE A 46 -5.44 0.62 -5.46
N ILE A 47 -5.94 0.09 -6.56
CA ILE A 47 -7.08 0.68 -7.24
C ILE A 47 -8.32 -0.15 -6.92
N TRP A 48 -9.30 0.49 -6.31
CA TRP A 48 -10.56 -0.10 -5.93
C TRP A 48 -11.63 0.30 -6.91
N LYS A 49 -12.42 -0.67 -7.33
CA LYS A 49 -13.61 -0.42 -8.15
C LYS A 49 -14.85 -0.68 -7.33
N LYS A 50 -15.79 0.25 -7.36
CA LYS A 50 -17.08 0.06 -6.71
C LYS A 50 -18.08 -0.46 -7.74
N GLU A 51 -18.59 -1.68 -7.51
CA GLU A 51 -19.63 -2.28 -8.33
C GLU A 51 -20.83 -2.61 -7.46
N ASN A 52 -21.98 -2.03 -7.81
CA ASN A 52 -23.20 -2.16 -7.01
C ASN A 52 -22.92 -1.69 -5.59
N LYS A 53 -22.89 -2.53 -4.61
CA LYS A 53 -22.58 -2.16 -3.22
C LYS A 53 -21.30 -2.83 -2.73
N GLU A 54 -20.48 -3.32 -3.66
CA GLU A 54 -19.26 -4.03 -3.33
C GLU A 54 -18.03 -3.27 -3.81
N TRP A 55 -16.95 -3.38 -3.03
CA TRP A 55 -15.65 -2.85 -3.40
C TRP A 55 -14.75 -3.99 -3.83
N LYS A 56 -14.13 -3.86 -5.00
CA LYS A 56 -13.22 -4.87 -5.52
C LYS A 56 -11.88 -4.25 -5.84
N ILE A 57 -10.81 -4.98 -5.53
CA ILE A 57 -9.46 -4.57 -5.92
C ILE A 57 -9.28 -4.91 -7.40
N THR A 58 -9.00 -3.91 -8.24
CA THR A 58 -8.77 -4.13 -9.65
C THR A 58 -7.29 -4.14 -10.01
N LYS A 59 -6.44 -3.47 -9.20
CA LYS A 59 -5.01 -3.44 -9.47
C LYS A 59 -4.25 -3.13 -8.20
N VAL A 60 -3.12 -3.80 -8.02
CA VAL A 60 -2.17 -3.52 -6.94
C VAL A 60 -0.80 -3.28 -7.56
N ILE A 61 -0.19 -2.15 -7.24
CA ILE A 61 1.14 -1.78 -7.72
C ILE A 61 2.03 -1.57 -6.51
N SER A 62 3.12 -2.30 -6.46
CA SER A 62 4.16 -2.12 -5.45
C SER A 62 5.44 -1.68 -6.11
N LEU A 63 6.00 -0.56 -5.65
CA LEU A 63 7.27 -0.04 -6.12
C LEU A 63 8.32 -0.19 -5.01
N HIS A 64 9.43 -0.79 -5.36
CA HIS A 64 10.52 -1.02 -4.42
C HIS A 64 11.74 -0.19 -4.77
#